data_4a1bac7c0415695211ff7a851f001434
#
_entry.id   4a1bac7c0415695211ff7a851f001434
#
_cell.length_a   1.000
_cell.length_b   1.000
_cell.length_c   1.000
_cell.angle_alpha   90.00
_cell.angle_beta   90.00
_cell.angle_gamma   90.00
#
_symmetry.space_group_name_H-M   'P 1'
#
loop_
_entity.id
_entity.type
_entity.pdbx_description
1 polymer ?
#
loop_
_entity_poly.entity_id
_entity_poly.type
_entity_poly.pdbx_seq_one_letter_code
_entity_poly.pdbx_strand_id
1 'polypeptide(L)'
;MLKKHSTPIIWLLLVALAVAVALALWQFREAKAAEITVRAGRERAYYSALDSLTNLEADLSKALVASGPGQHALLLGRVSSLAGAASENLSALPAAYGADESGLKFLGQTADYAQTLAAAAAEGRTLSETDVRQLSQLMQKSGELRRHLENGEGFA
;
A
#
# COMPACT_ATOMS: atom_id res chain seq x y z
N MET A 1 -60.51 22.21 34.78
CA MET A 1 -59.26 22.21 35.53
C MET A 1 -58.20 21.30 34.90
N LEU A 2 -57.81 21.48 33.68
CA LEU A 2 -56.86 20.60 32.93
C LEU A 2 -55.76 21.37 32.20
N LYS A 3 -55.33 22.55 32.68
CA LYS A 3 -54.39 23.42 31.95
C LYS A 3 -53.04 23.69 32.62
N LYS A 4 -52.66 22.92 33.69
CA LYS A 4 -51.48 23.24 34.50
C LYS A 4 -50.36 22.17 34.47
N HIS A 5 -50.53 21.06 33.73
CA HIS A 5 -49.49 20.01 33.63
C HIS A 5 -48.83 19.87 32.26
N SER A 6 -49.23 20.66 31.27
CA SER A 6 -48.67 20.57 29.91
C SER A 6 -47.31 21.28 29.73
N THR A 7 -47.06 22.31 30.55
CA THR A 7 -45.78 23.07 30.47
C THR A 7 -44.54 22.23 30.82
N PRO A 8 -44.49 21.44 31.90
CA PRO A 8 -43.31 20.65 32.20
C PRO A 8 -43.04 19.51 31.18
N ILE A 9 -44.11 18.95 30.60
CA ILE A 9 -44.02 17.89 29.58
C ILE A 9 -43.43 18.45 28.28
N ILE A 10 -43.84 19.65 27.85
CA ILE A 10 -43.32 20.31 26.68
C ILE A 10 -41.82 20.64 26.86
N TRP A 11 -41.40 21.12 28.02
CA TRP A 11 -40.00 21.36 28.30
C TRP A 11 -39.16 20.08 28.30
N LEU A 12 -39.68 18.99 28.82
CA LEU A 12 -39.03 17.68 28.83
C LEU A 12 -38.86 17.11 27.41
N LEU A 13 -39.88 17.28 26.57
CA LEU A 13 -39.80 16.93 25.15
C LEU A 13 -38.79 17.78 24.37
N LEU A 14 -38.73 19.08 24.64
CA LEU A 14 -37.75 19.97 24.01
C LEU A 14 -36.32 19.63 24.40
N VAL A 15 -36.08 19.32 25.66
CA VAL A 15 -34.75 18.85 26.14
C VAL A 15 -34.39 17.52 25.50
N ALA A 16 -35.30 16.55 25.45
CA ALA A 16 -35.09 15.27 24.80
C ALA A 16 -34.77 15.42 23.31
N LEU A 17 -35.50 16.30 22.61
CA LEU A 17 -35.25 16.62 21.21
C LEU A 17 -33.85 17.26 21.01
N ALA A 18 -33.47 18.20 21.87
CA ALA A 18 -32.16 18.86 21.81
C ALA A 18 -31.02 17.87 22.02
N VAL A 19 -31.16 16.93 22.97
CA VAL A 19 -30.20 15.85 23.22
C VAL A 19 -30.11 14.90 22.01
N ALA A 20 -31.25 14.53 21.43
CA ALA A 20 -31.28 13.66 20.25
C ALA A 20 -30.60 14.32 19.04
N VAL A 21 -30.83 15.62 18.81
CA VAL A 21 -30.15 16.38 17.75
C VAL A 21 -28.65 16.50 18.01
N ALA A 22 -28.24 16.76 19.26
CA ALA A 22 -26.84 16.85 19.63
C ALA A 22 -26.10 15.50 19.42
N LEU A 23 -26.73 14.40 19.79
CA LEU A 23 -26.18 13.03 19.55
C LEU A 23 -26.11 12.70 18.05
N ALA A 24 -27.15 13.06 17.28
CA ALA A 24 -27.13 12.86 15.85
C ALA A 24 -26.01 13.67 15.17
N LEU A 25 -25.83 14.94 15.54
CA LEU A 25 -24.75 15.78 15.02
C LEU A 25 -23.37 15.24 15.41
N TRP A 26 -23.24 14.67 16.59
CA TRP A 26 -21.97 14.08 17.05
C TRP A 26 -21.61 12.82 16.25
N GLN A 27 -22.58 11.92 16.02
CA GLN A 27 -22.40 10.75 15.16
C GLN A 27 -22.06 11.12 13.72
N PHE A 28 -22.70 12.17 13.15
CA PHE A 28 -22.37 12.64 11.81
C PHE A 28 -20.95 13.24 11.69
N ARG A 29 -20.44 13.86 12.74
CA ARG A 29 -19.06 14.40 12.75
C ARG A 29 -18.02 13.29 12.85
N GLU A 30 -18.27 12.26 13.65
CA GLU A 30 -17.38 11.09 13.76
C GLU A 30 -17.31 10.29 12.45
N ALA A 31 -18.44 10.08 11.79
CA ALA A 31 -18.50 9.39 10.51
C ALA A 31 -17.70 10.13 9.40
N LYS A 32 -17.82 11.46 9.33
CA LYS A 32 -17.03 12.27 8.38
C LYS A 32 -15.53 12.29 8.69
N ALA A 33 -15.14 12.32 9.94
CA ALA A 33 -13.73 12.28 10.33
C ALA A 33 -13.10 10.93 9.97
N ALA A 34 -13.81 9.82 10.17
CA ALA A 34 -13.38 8.48 9.76
C ALA A 34 -13.22 8.36 8.24
N GLU A 35 -14.13 8.92 7.45
CA GLU A 35 -14.06 8.88 5.99
C GLU A 35 -12.87 9.66 5.43
N ILE A 36 -12.55 10.83 5.99
CA ILE A 36 -11.38 11.64 5.62
C ILE A 36 -10.09 10.90 5.95
N THR A 37 -10.01 10.23 7.11
CA THR A 37 -8.83 9.48 7.54
C THR A 37 -8.58 8.27 6.64
N VAL A 38 -9.63 7.55 6.26
CA VAL A 38 -9.55 6.39 5.34
C VAL A 38 -9.11 6.84 3.95
N ARG A 39 -9.63 7.96 3.44
CA ARG A 39 -9.25 8.50 2.13
C ARG A 39 -7.79 8.93 2.11
N ALA A 40 -7.34 9.68 3.13
CA ALA A 40 -5.93 10.08 3.26
C ALA A 40 -4.99 8.88 3.42
N GLY A 41 -5.42 7.83 4.12
CA GLY A 41 -4.68 6.58 4.25
C GLY A 41 -4.47 5.86 2.91
N ARG A 42 -5.52 5.77 2.09
CA ARG A 42 -5.45 5.17 0.74
C ARG A 42 -4.54 5.96 -0.19
N GLU A 43 -4.66 7.26 -0.19
CA GLU A 43 -3.82 8.14 -1.02
C GLU A 43 -2.33 8.00 -0.65
N ARG A 44 -2.03 7.94 0.65
CA ARG A 44 -0.67 7.67 1.13
C ARG A 44 -0.18 6.29 0.69
N ALA A 45 -0.99 5.24 0.85
CA ALA A 45 -0.63 3.88 0.44
C ALA A 45 -0.34 3.81 -1.07
N TYR A 46 -1.15 4.47 -1.90
CA TYR A 46 -0.97 4.54 -3.34
C TYR A 46 0.38 5.18 -3.72
N TYR A 47 0.67 6.39 -3.21
CA TYR A 47 1.94 7.06 -3.51
C TYR A 47 3.14 6.31 -2.93
N SER A 48 3.00 5.70 -1.76
CA SER A 48 4.06 4.86 -1.18
C SER A 48 4.32 3.60 -2.00
N ALA A 49 3.29 2.99 -2.59
CA ALA A 49 3.45 1.86 -3.51
C ALA A 49 4.19 2.27 -4.77
N LEU A 50 3.80 3.39 -5.40
CA LEU A 50 4.50 3.92 -6.59
C LEU A 50 5.96 4.28 -6.31
N ASP A 51 6.25 4.91 -5.18
CA ASP A 51 7.63 5.22 -4.76
C ASP A 51 8.45 3.95 -4.55
N SER A 52 7.89 2.95 -3.86
CA SER A 52 8.54 1.66 -3.66
C SER A 52 8.83 0.95 -4.98
N LEU A 53 7.91 0.96 -5.95
CA LEU A 53 8.10 0.38 -7.27
C LEU A 53 9.16 1.13 -8.09
N THR A 54 9.17 2.46 -8.04
CA THR A 54 10.18 3.29 -8.71
C THR A 54 11.58 2.98 -8.17
N ASN A 55 11.72 2.91 -6.86
CA ASN A 55 12.97 2.55 -6.21
C ASN A 55 13.38 1.09 -6.45
N LEU A 56 12.41 0.18 -6.55
CA LEU A 56 12.61 -1.23 -6.90
C LEU A 56 13.23 -1.36 -8.31
N GLU A 57 12.66 -0.69 -9.31
CA GLU A 57 13.20 -0.63 -10.67
C GLU A 57 14.64 -0.09 -10.68
N ALA A 58 14.88 1.00 -9.96
CA ALA A 58 16.20 1.62 -9.88
C ALA A 58 17.24 0.70 -9.23
N ASP A 59 16.89 0.00 -8.16
CA ASP A 59 17.83 -0.90 -7.47
C ASP A 59 18.02 -2.22 -8.24
N LEU A 60 17.02 -2.73 -8.95
CA LEU A 60 17.18 -3.83 -9.91
C LEU A 60 18.14 -3.43 -11.05
N SER A 61 17.98 -2.24 -11.62
CA SER A 61 18.88 -1.72 -12.65
C SER A 61 20.33 -1.61 -12.15
N LYS A 62 20.53 -1.12 -10.93
CA LYS A 62 21.87 -1.05 -10.31
C LYS A 62 22.44 -2.44 -10.05
N ALA A 63 21.61 -3.40 -9.61
CA ALA A 63 22.06 -4.77 -9.37
C ALA A 63 22.53 -5.46 -10.66
N LEU A 64 21.93 -5.14 -11.81
CA LEU A 64 22.34 -5.70 -13.11
C LEU A 64 23.72 -5.21 -13.56
N VAL A 65 24.16 -4.02 -13.14
CA VAL A 65 25.47 -3.44 -13.51
C VAL A 65 26.49 -3.47 -12.38
N ALA A 66 26.09 -3.91 -11.19
CA ALA A 66 26.97 -3.98 -10.03
C ALA A 66 28.08 -5.00 -10.23
N SER A 67 29.23 -4.72 -9.62
CA SER A 67 30.39 -5.60 -9.67
C SER A 67 30.70 -6.12 -8.26
N GLY A 68 30.56 -7.42 -8.10
CA GLY A 68 30.98 -8.09 -6.90
C GLY A 68 29.85 -8.44 -5.92
N PRO A 69 30.06 -9.53 -5.14
CA PRO A 69 29.02 -10.13 -4.33
C PRO A 69 28.52 -9.20 -3.20
N GLY A 70 29.37 -8.40 -2.59
CA GLY A 70 28.94 -7.48 -1.52
C GLY A 70 27.96 -6.41 -1.99
N GLN A 71 28.14 -5.86 -3.20
CA GLN A 71 27.18 -4.91 -3.76
C GLN A 71 25.88 -5.61 -4.15
N HIS A 72 25.94 -6.80 -4.72
CA HIS A 72 24.75 -7.61 -5.01
C HIS A 72 23.97 -7.93 -3.74
N ALA A 73 24.63 -8.36 -2.66
CA ALA A 73 23.96 -8.63 -1.39
C ALA A 73 23.19 -7.40 -0.86
N LEU A 74 23.81 -6.22 -0.90
CA LEU A 74 23.19 -4.98 -0.46
C LEU A 74 21.99 -4.58 -1.33
N LEU A 75 22.19 -4.52 -2.65
CA LEU A 75 21.15 -4.07 -3.59
C LEU A 75 19.98 -5.04 -3.63
N LEU A 76 20.24 -6.36 -3.66
CA LEU A 76 19.17 -7.36 -3.68
C LEU A 76 18.42 -7.43 -2.35
N GLY A 77 19.08 -7.20 -1.21
CA GLY A 77 18.42 -7.03 0.07
C GLY A 77 17.45 -5.85 0.09
N ARG A 78 17.84 -4.73 -0.53
CA ARG A 78 16.96 -3.56 -0.70
C ARG A 78 15.81 -3.86 -1.67
N VAL A 79 16.07 -4.54 -2.78
CA VAL A 79 15.04 -5.01 -3.73
C VAL A 79 13.99 -5.84 -3.00
N SER A 80 14.40 -6.80 -2.17
CA SER A 80 13.48 -7.61 -1.36
C SER A 80 12.63 -6.74 -0.43
N SER A 81 13.23 -5.81 0.29
CA SER A 81 12.50 -4.89 1.18
C SER A 81 11.53 -3.98 0.45
N LEU A 82 11.91 -3.45 -0.72
CA LEU A 82 11.06 -2.57 -1.53
C LEU A 82 9.89 -3.32 -2.15
N ALA A 83 10.10 -4.56 -2.61
CA ALA A 83 9.03 -5.42 -3.11
C ALA A 83 8.03 -5.77 -2.00
N GLY A 84 8.51 -6.06 -0.79
CA GLY A 84 7.67 -6.27 0.39
C GLY A 84 6.86 -5.03 0.75
N ALA A 85 7.48 -3.86 0.80
CA ALA A 85 6.81 -2.59 1.10
C ALA A 85 5.77 -2.22 0.02
N ALA A 86 6.08 -2.43 -1.26
CA ALA A 86 5.12 -2.25 -2.35
C ALA A 86 3.91 -3.18 -2.20
N SER A 87 4.15 -4.46 -1.88
CA SER A 87 3.08 -5.45 -1.66
C SER A 87 2.19 -5.06 -0.48
N GLU A 88 2.76 -4.62 0.64
CA GLU A 88 2.01 -4.17 1.82
C GLU A 88 1.12 -2.95 1.48
N ASN A 89 1.70 -1.94 0.85
CA ASN A 89 0.97 -0.73 0.46
C ASN A 89 -0.15 -1.04 -0.56
N LEU A 90 0.11 -1.91 -1.54
CA LEU A 90 -0.89 -2.33 -2.52
C LEU A 90 -2.03 -3.13 -1.87
N SER A 91 -1.73 -3.99 -0.89
CA SER A 91 -2.75 -4.77 -0.19
C SER A 91 -3.74 -3.89 0.60
N ALA A 92 -3.33 -2.68 0.98
CA ALA A 92 -4.18 -1.69 1.64
C ALA A 92 -5.12 -0.94 0.66
N LEU A 93 -4.93 -1.11 -0.66
CA LEU A 93 -5.73 -0.45 -1.68
C LEU A 93 -6.89 -1.33 -2.14
N PRO A 94 -8.07 -0.74 -2.46
CA PRO A 94 -9.12 -1.46 -3.16
C PRO A 94 -8.66 -1.93 -4.55
N ALA A 95 -9.19 -3.06 -5.03
CA ALA A 95 -8.89 -3.60 -6.36
C ALA A 95 -9.12 -2.60 -7.52
N ALA A 96 -10.00 -1.62 -7.32
CA ALA A 96 -10.25 -0.53 -8.27
C ALA A 96 -9.01 0.36 -8.57
N TYR A 97 -7.96 0.26 -7.76
CA TYR A 97 -6.69 0.97 -7.98
C TYR A 97 -5.65 0.13 -8.72
N GLY A 98 -6.05 -0.98 -9.35
CA GLY A 98 -5.13 -1.88 -10.05
C GLY A 98 -4.32 -2.80 -9.12
N ALA A 99 -4.64 -2.81 -7.82
CA ALA A 99 -4.05 -3.72 -6.84
C ALA A 99 -4.74 -5.09 -6.94
N ASP A 100 -4.39 -5.86 -7.94
CA ASP A 100 -4.91 -7.20 -8.15
C ASP A 100 -4.03 -8.28 -7.50
N GLU A 101 -4.57 -9.49 -7.41
CA GLU A 101 -3.88 -10.63 -6.81
C GLU A 101 -2.58 -10.99 -7.57
N SER A 102 -2.54 -10.74 -8.88
CA SER A 102 -1.36 -11.06 -9.71
C SER A 102 -0.19 -10.14 -9.41
N GLY A 103 -0.45 -8.84 -9.18
CA GLY A 103 0.56 -7.87 -8.77
C GLY A 103 1.12 -8.17 -7.38
N LEU A 104 0.27 -8.50 -6.41
CA LEU A 104 0.69 -8.90 -5.07
C LEU A 104 1.55 -10.17 -5.09
N LYS A 105 1.11 -11.19 -5.84
CA LYS A 105 1.86 -12.43 -6.03
C LYS A 105 3.21 -12.19 -6.69
N PHE A 106 3.26 -11.36 -7.72
CA PHE A 106 4.49 -10.98 -8.40
C PHE A 106 5.48 -10.31 -7.43
N LEU A 107 5.03 -9.37 -6.61
CA LEU A 107 5.88 -8.69 -5.63
C LEU A 107 6.39 -9.63 -4.54
N GLY A 108 5.56 -10.54 -4.04
CA GLY A 108 5.97 -11.57 -3.10
C GLY A 108 7.06 -12.46 -3.68
N GLN A 109 6.87 -12.97 -4.90
CA GLN A 109 7.88 -13.78 -5.59
C GLN A 109 9.18 -13.00 -5.86
N THR A 110 9.06 -11.70 -6.18
CA THR A 110 10.22 -10.83 -6.39
C THR A 110 11.01 -10.65 -5.08
N ALA A 111 10.32 -10.43 -3.97
CA ALA A 111 10.94 -10.29 -2.65
C ALA A 111 11.69 -11.56 -2.24
N ASP A 112 11.07 -12.73 -2.38
CA ASP A 112 11.64 -14.01 -2.03
C ASP A 112 12.87 -14.37 -2.89
N TYR A 113 12.77 -14.13 -4.20
CA TYR A 113 13.88 -14.38 -5.12
C TYR A 113 15.07 -13.46 -4.83
N ALA A 114 14.80 -12.16 -4.67
CA ALA A 114 15.85 -11.19 -4.34
C ALA A 114 16.51 -11.51 -2.99
N GLN A 115 15.75 -11.92 -1.99
CA GLN A 115 16.28 -12.34 -0.68
C GLN A 115 17.19 -13.56 -0.80
N THR A 116 16.79 -14.54 -1.60
CA THR A 116 17.60 -15.76 -1.84
C THR A 116 18.93 -15.43 -2.51
N LEU A 117 18.90 -14.55 -3.53
CA LEU A 117 20.11 -14.11 -4.20
C LEU A 117 20.99 -13.23 -3.30
N ALA A 118 20.37 -12.36 -2.47
CA ALA A 118 21.11 -11.53 -1.52
C ALA A 118 21.88 -12.38 -0.51
N ALA A 119 21.24 -13.42 0.06
CA ALA A 119 21.87 -14.34 0.98
C ALA A 119 23.06 -15.07 0.32
N ALA A 120 22.87 -15.59 -0.87
CA ALA A 120 23.92 -16.27 -1.62
C ALA A 120 25.10 -15.33 -2.00
N ALA A 121 24.80 -14.08 -2.35
CA ALA A 121 25.83 -13.06 -2.60
C ALA A 121 26.57 -12.67 -1.32
N ALA A 122 25.90 -12.64 -0.16
CA ALA A 122 26.56 -12.41 1.13
C ALA A 122 27.56 -13.53 1.49
N GLU A 123 27.32 -14.76 1.02
CA GLU A 123 28.24 -15.90 1.11
C GLU A 123 29.37 -15.86 0.06
N GLY A 124 29.43 -14.81 -0.78
CA GLY A 124 30.49 -14.63 -1.80
C GLY A 124 30.12 -15.19 -3.18
N ARG A 125 28.90 -15.70 -3.39
CA ARG A 125 28.46 -16.19 -4.70
C ARG A 125 28.22 -15.04 -5.67
N THR A 126 28.72 -15.18 -6.88
CA THR A 126 28.41 -14.27 -7.98
C THR A 126 27.10 -14.65 -8.67
N LEU A 127 26.40 -13.67 -9.24
CA LEU A 127 25.20 -13.91 -10.02
C LEU A 127 25.54 -14.71 -11.28
N SER A 128 24.72 -15.72 -11.58
CA SER A 128 24.79 -16.46 -12.84
C SER A 128 24.12 -15.67 -13.97
N GLU A 129 24.39 -16.04 -15.23
CA GLU A 129 23.67 -15.46 -16.38
C GLU A 129 22.16 -15.68 -16.30
N THR A 130 21.71 -16.76 -15.67
CA THR A 130 20.30 -17.03 -15.44
C THR A 130 19.72 -16.03 -14.44
N ASP A 131 20.45 -15.75 -13.35
CA ASP A 131 20.04 -14.77 -12.34
C ASP A 131 19.94 -13.38 -12.96
N VAL A 132 20.90 -12.98 -13.78
CA VAL A 132 20.90 -11.69 -14.49
C VAL A 132 19.69 -11.57 -15.44
N ARG A 133 19.38 -12.61 -16.20
CA ARG A 133 18.20 -12.63 -17.07
C ARG A 133 16.91 -12.52 -16.26
N GLN A 134 16.81 -13.25 -15.16
CA GLN A 134 15.64 -13.21 -14.28
C GLN A 134 15.45 -11.83 -13.65
N LEU A 135 16.53 -11.21 -13.14
CA LEU A 135 16.47 -9.85 -12.59
C LEU A 135 16.04 -8.81 -13.64
N SER A 136 16.51 -8.97 -14.90
CA SER A 136 16.07 -8.10 -16.00
C SER A 136 14.57 -8.24 -16.28
N GLN A 137 14.03 -9.46 -16.25
CA GLN A 137 12.59 -9.70 -16.40
C GLN A 137 11.79 -9.12 -15.23
N LEU A 138 12.29 -9.25 -13.99
CA LEU A 138 11.66 -8.66 -12.81
C LEU A 138 11.64 -7.13 -12.91
N MET A 139 12.72 -6.51 -13.37
CA MET A 139 12.80 -5.06 -13.59
C MET A 139 11.74 -4.60 -14.61
N GLN A 140 11.63 -5.29 -15.76
CA GLN A 140 10.63 -4.97 -16.78
C GLN A 140 9.21 -5.10 -16.24
N LYS A 141 8.89 -6.21 -15.56
CA LYS A 141 7.57 -6.42 -14.96
C LYS A 141 7.23 -5.44 -13.84
N SER A 142 8.23 -5.02 -13.06
CA SER A 142 8.02 -3.96 -12.04
C SER A 142 7.61 -2.64 -12.70
N GLY A 143 8.23 -2.28 -13.82
CA GLY A 143 7.87 -1.10 -14.60
C GLY A 143 6.48 -1.21 -15.25
N GLU A 144 6.09 -2.41 -15.66
CA GLU A 144 4.72 -2.68 -16.15
C GLU A 144 3.70 -2.50 -15.02
N LEU A 145 3.93 -3.10 -13.86
CA LEU A 145 3.06 -2.96 -12.68
C LEU A 145 2.91 -1.49 -12.27
N ARG A 146 4.01 -0.74 -12.23
CA ARG A 146 3.96 0.69 -11.92
C ARG A 146 3.09 1.47 -12.92
N ARG A 147 3.25 1.23 -14.23
CA ARG A 147 2.45 1.89 -15.27
C ARG A 147 0.97 1.52 -15.18
N HIS A 148 0.64 0.26 -14.87
CA HIS A 148 -0.75 -0.18 -14.67
C HIS A 148 -1.39 0.55 -13.48
N LEU A 149 -0.65 0.73 -12.39
CA LEU A 149 -1.12 1.51 -11.24
C LEU A 149 -1.33 2.98 -11.59
N GLU A 150 -0.39 3.60 -12.32
CA GLU A 150 -0.49 5.00 -12.77
C GLU A 150 -1.71 5.22 -13.69
N ASN A 151 -2.04 4.25 -14.53
CA ASN A 151 -3.18 4.31 -15.46
C ASN A 151 -4.51 3.84 -14.83
N GLY A 152 -4.49 3.26 -13.64
CA GLY A 152 -5.66 2.65 -13.01
C GLY A 152 -6.12 1.36 -13.73
N GLU A 153 -5.21 0.66 -14.41
CA GLU A 153 -5.47 -0.59 -15.14
C GLU A 153 -5.08 -1.81 -14.29
N GLY A 154 -5.79 -2.93 -14.44
CA GLY A 154 -5.43 -4.20 -13.79
C GLY A 154 -4.13 -4.77 -14.38
N PHE A 155 -3.30 -5.38 -13.54
CA PHE A 155 -2.06 -6.05 -13.93
C PHE A 155 -2.36 -7.53 -14.26
N ALA A 156 -2.08 -7.97 -15.49
CA ALA A 156 -2.31 -9.33 -15.98
C ALA A 156 -1.03 -10.18 -16.00
#